data_a902c8585610571b2aa1e59fc5e5a2fb
#
_entry.id   a902c8585610571b2aa1e59fc5e5a2fb
#
_cell.length_a   1.000
_cell.length_b   1.000
_cell.length_c   1.000
_cell.angle_alpha   90.00
_cell.angle_beta   90.00
_cell.angle_gamma   90.00
#
_symmetry.space_group_name_H-M   'P 1'
#
loop_
_entity.id
_entity.type
_entity.pdbx_description
1 polymer ?
#
loop_
_entity_poly.entity_id
_entity_poly.type
_entity_poly.pdbx_seq_one_letter_code
_entity_poly.pdbx_strand_id
1 'polypeptide(L)'
;GSRKPTEYGRNAVADIGGELARQGAVIVSGLADGLDSAGHRVAIKNKAPTIGILGVPIDRTYPAGNRELRRKIEENGCVISEYPPEGEYIGPNGFLQRNRLIAALSSALLVVEAREKSGTMSTVAHAERYGKPVYAVPGSIYSPNSTGTNGLLRDGRARAACSAANLLGPLGLHAQASAAPEAETRQPDPMTDTERRVLACGGPQPL
;
A
#
# COMPACT_ATOMS: atom_id res chain seq x y z
N GLY A 1 -1.99 -4.63 -7.16
CA GLY A 1 -2.35 -4.87 -8.56
C GLY A 1 -1.52 -5.97 -9.23
N SER A 2 -1.54 -6.03 -10.56
CA SER A 2 -0.81 -7.03 -11.37
C SER A 2 0.70 -7.00 -11.08
N ARG A 3 1.29 -8.20 -10.91
CA ARG A 3 2.76 -8.36 -10.83
C ARG A 3 3.44 -8.23 -12.21
N LYS A 4 2.66 -8.36 -13.29
CA LYS A 4 3.10 -8.16 -14.69
C LYS A 4 2.18 -7.14 -15.35
N PRO A 5 2.32 -5.85 -15.00
CA PRO A 5 1.43 -4.81 -15.50
C PRO A 5 1.70 -4.52 -16.97
N THR A 6 0.65 -4.05 -17.65
CA THR A 6 0.79 -3.44 -18.97
C THR A 6 1.40 -2.04 -18.87
N GLU A 7 1.74 -1.44 -19.99
CA GLU A 7 2.13 -0.03 -20.04
C GLU A 7 1.00 0.88 -19.56
N TYR A 8 -0.24 0.57 -19.97
CA TYR A 8 -1.44 1.25 -19.49
C TYR A 8 -1.52 1.27 -17.95
N GLY A 9 -1.34 0.11 -17.29
CA GLY A 9 -1.38 0.03 -15.84
C GLY A 9 -0.26 0.83 -15.17
N ARG A 10 0.95 0.84 -15.75
CA ARG A 10 2.06 1.67 -15.25
C ARG A 10 1.75 3.15 -15.38
N ASN A 11 1.20 3.58 -16.51
CA ASN A 11 0.82 4.98 -16.75
C ASN A 11 -0.31 5.39 -15.79
N ALA A 12 -1.33 4.55 -15.61
CA ALA A 12 -2.41 4.83 -14.65
C ALA A 12 -1.92 5.00 -13.21
N VAL A 13 -0.94 4.18 -12.75
CA VAL A 13 -0.30 4.39 -11.44
C VAL A 13 0.49 5.69 -11.41
N ALA A 14 1.22 6.02 -12.48
CA ALA A 14 2.00 7.25 -12.53
C ALA A 14 1.11 8.49 -12.46
N ASP A 15 0.00 8.49 -13.17
CA ASP A 15 -0.93 9.62 -13.24
C ASP A 15 -1.78 9.72 -11.96
N ILE A 16 -2.56 8.67 -11.66
CA ILE A 16 -3.49 8.68 -10.52
C ILE A 16 -2.74 8.65 -9.20
N GLY A 17 -1.81 7.69 -9.04
CA GLY A 17 -1.02 7.54 -7.83
C GLY A 17 -0.09 8.74 -7.59
N GLY A 18 0.47 9.30 -8.69
CA GLY A 18 1.33 10.49 -8.62
C GLY A 18 0.57 11.72 -8.16
N GLU A 19 -0.63 11.94 -8.66
CA GLU A 19 -1.48 13.05 -8.20
C GLU A 19 -1.91 12.86 -6.75
N LEU A 20 -2.38 11.67 -6.37
CA LEU A 20 -2.71 11.36 -4.98
C LEU A 20 -1.53 11.64 -4.04
N ALA A 21 -0.32 11.21 -4.43
CA ALA A 21 0.90 11.46 -3.65
C ALA A 21 1.19 12.96 -3.50
N ARG A 22 1.08 13.75 -4.58
CA ARG A 22 1.24 15.22 -4.52
C ARG A 22 0.23 15.91 -3.62
N GLN A 23 -0.97 15.33 -3.49
CA GLN A 23 -2.03 15.82 -2.62
C GLN A 23 -1.94 15.26 -1.18
N GLY A 24 -0.81 14.70 -0.80
CA GLY A 24 -0.53 14.26 0.57
C GLY A 24 -1.01 12.86 0.92
N ALA A 25 -1.44 12.06 -0.06
CA ALA A 25 -1.80 10.68 0.21
C ALA A 25 -0.57 9.84 0.55
N VAL A 26 -0.66 9.02 1.59
CA VAL A 26 0.31 7.97 1.91
C VAL A 26 0.01 6.74 1.05
N ILE A 27 0.99 6.27 0.28
CA ILE A 27 0.82 5.08 -0.54
C ILE A 27 1.17 3.82 0.27
N VAL A 28 0.17 2.97 0.51
CA VAL A 28 0.34 1.70 1.23
C VAL A 28 0.28 0.55 0.23
N SER A 29 1.31 -0.29 0.15
CA SER A 29 1.32 -1.43 -0.76
C SER A 29 2.23 -2.56 -0.28
N GLY A 30 2.29 -3.65 -1.05
CA GLY A 30 2.89 -4.91 -0.64
C GLY A 30 4.34 -5.13 -1.06
N LEU A 31 5.00 -4.17 -1.65
CA LEU A 31 6.37 -4.31 -2.16
C LEU A 31 6.56 -5.49 -3.15
N ALA A 32 5.48 -6.01 -3.73
CA ALA A 32 5.56 -7.02 -4.79
C ALA A 32 6.06 -6.41 -6.10
N ASP A 33 6.45 -7.27 -7.05
CA ASP A 33 6.73 -6.81 -8.41
C ASP A 33 5.52 -6.13 -9.06
N GLY A 34 5.76 -5.32 -10.07
CA GLY A 34 4.72 -4.71 -10.88
C GLY A 34 4.11 -3.46 -10.24
N LEU A 35 2.79 -3.42 -10.07
CA LEU A 35 2.08 -2.21 -9.67
C LEU A 35 2.33 -1.81 -8.21
N ASP A 36 2.61 -2.75 -7.32
CA ASP A 36 3.01 -2.45 -5.94
C ASP A 36 4.31 -1.62 -5.93
N SER A 37 5.34 -2.12 -6.62
CA SER A 37 6.60 -1.41 -6.78
C SER A 37 6.45 -0.08 -7.52
N ALA A 38 5.57 0.00 -8.52
CA ALA A 38 5.28 1.24 -9.23
C ALA A 38 4.66 2.29 -8.30
N GLY A 39 3.70 1.89 -7.46
CA GLY A 39 3.08 2.78 -6.47
C GLY A 39 4.09 3.36 -5.49
N HIS A 40 4.98 2.53 -4.91
CA HIS A 40 6.05 3.01 -4.03
C HIS A 40 7.00 3.99 -4.74
N ARG A 41 7.44 3.65 -5.97
CA ARG A 41 8.32 4.55 -6.76
C ARG A 41 7.67 5.89 -7.06
N VAL A 42 6.37 5.90 -7.34
CA VAL A 42 5.62 7.13 -7.60
C VAL A 42 5.52 7.99 -6.34
N ALA A 43 5.27 7.41 -5.17
CA ALA A 43 5.28 8.12 -3.90
C ALA A 43 6.65 8.75 -3.64
N ILE A 44 7.74 7.97 -3.73
CA ILE A 44 9.12 8.44 -3.52
C ILE A 44 9.47 9.58 -4.50
N LYS A 45 9.13 9.42 -5.79
CA LYS A 45 9.37 10.47 -6.82
C LYS A 45 8.69 11.79 -6.47
N ASN A 46 7.51 11.73 -5.85
CA ASN A 46 6.75 12.91 -5.44
C ASN A 46 7.03 13.33 -3.98
N LYS A 47 8.07 12.77 -3.33
CA LYS A 47 8.45 13.05 -1.93
C LYS A 47 7.30 12.81 -0.94
N ALA A 48 6.39 11.92 -1.28
CA ALA A 48 5.27 11.51 -0.42
C ALA A 48 5.66 10.28 0.39
N PRO A 49 5.16 10.14 1.62
CA PRO A 49 5.42 8.96 2.44
C PRO A 49 4.79 7.71 1.81
N THR A 50 5.43 6.57 2.05
CA THR A 50 4.92 5.28 1.58
C THR A 50 5.20 4.18 2.59
N ILE A 51 4.25 3.25 2.72
CA ILE A 51 4.32 2.14 3.68
C ILE A 51 4.39 0.82 2.90
N GLY A 52 5.51 0.12 3.05
CA GLY A 52 5.69 -1.23 2.51
C GLY A 52 5.27 -2.28 3.51
N ILE A 53 4.29 -3.12 3.19
CA ILE A 53 3.87 -4.21 4.07
C ILE A 53 4.41 -5.53 3.53
N LEU A 54 5.17 -6.26 4.34
CA LEU A 54 5.80 -7.51 3.92
C LEU A 54 4.93 -8.72 4.27
N GLY A 55 4.98 -9.74 3.42
CA GLY A 55 4.45 -11.08 3.70
C GLY A 55 5.56 -12.09 4.03
N VAL A 56 6.71 -11.59 4.48
CA VAL A 56 7.90 -12.34 4.88
C VAL A 56 8.48 -11.71 6.15
N PRO A 57 9.38 -12.40 6.89
CA PRO A 57 10.07 -11.82 8.04
C PRO A 57 10.68 -10.45 7.75
N ILE A 58 10.69 -9.59 8.78
CA ILE A 58 11.08 -8.17 8.63
C ILE A 58 12.53 -7.99 8.18
N ASP A 59 13.40 -8.91 8.48
CA ASP A 59 14.81 -8.95 8.05
C ASP A 59 15.00 -9.41 6.59
N ARG A 60 13.93 -9.90 5.95
CA ARG A 60 13.98 -10.42 4.57
C ARG A 60 13.31 -9.45 3.59
N THR A 61 13.80 -9.45 2.35
CA THR A 61 13.17 -8.72 1.25
C THR A 61 12.69 -9.70 0.19
N TYR A 62 11.40 -9.61 -0.13
CA TYR A 62 10.83 -10.38 -1.23
C TYR A 62 9.95 -9.48 -2.11
N PRO A 63 10.13 -9.51 -3.42
CA PRO A 63 11.21 -10.21 -4.15
C PRO A 63 12.58 -9.57 -3.89
N ALA A 64 13.65 -10.37 -4.03
CA ALA A 64 15.01 -9.89 -3.75
C ALA A 64 15.46 -8.70 -4.61
N GLY A 65 14.90 -8.58 -5.83
CA GLY A 65 15.14 -7.45 -6.73
C GLY A 65 14.64 -6.10 -6.20
N ASN A 66 13.78 -6.10 -5.19
CA ASN A 66 13.22 -4.88 -4.59
C ASN A 66 14.00 -4.37 -3.35
N ARG A 67 15.23 -4.88 -3.08
CA ARG A 67 16.05 -4.42 -1.94
C ARG A 67 16.30 -2.91 -1.95
N GLU A 68 16.71 -2.38 -3.11
CA GLU A 68 16.97 -0.94 -3.24
C GLU A 68 15.69 -0.11 -3.10
N LEU A 69 14.57 -0.61 -3.64
CA LEU A 69 13.28 0.04 -3.45
C LEU A 69 12.86 0.02 -1.97
N ARG A 70 13.07 -1.11 -1.27
CA ARG A 70 12.80 -1.22 0.16
C ARG A 70 13.59 -0.16 0.95
N ARG A 71 14.89 -0.02 0.71
CA ARG A 71 15.73 1.00 1.36
C ARG A 71 15.14 2.40 1.16
N LYS A 72 14.74 2.72 -0.07
CA LYS A 72 14.09 4.02 -0.38
C LYS A 72 12.73 4.19 0.31
N ILE A 73 11.97 3.12 0.51
CA ILE A 73 10.73 3.17 1.28
C ILE A 73 11.03 3.49 2.75
N GLU A 74 12.04 2.85 3.34
CA GLU A 74 12.47 3.09 4.72
C GLU A 74 12.94 4.52 4.95
N GLU A 75 13.55 5.17 3.94
CA GLU A 75 13.96 6.57 3.96
C GLU A 75 12.80 7.58 3.81
N ASN A 76 11.69 7.17 3.17
CA ASN A 76 10.54 8.04 2.86
C ASN A 76 9.26 7.66 3.62
N GLY A 77 9.35 6.70 4.52
CA GLY A 77 8.20 6.18 5.25
C GLY A 77 8.62 5.01 6.12
N CYS A 78 7.97 3.85 5.97
CA CYS A 78 8.37 2.67 6.74
C CYS A 78 8.07 1.36 6.00
N VAL A 79 8.71 0.30 6.49
CA VAL A 79 8.42 -1.08 6.12
C VAL A 79 7.98 -1.83 7.37
N ILE A 80 6.88 -2.55 7.29
CA ILE A 80 6.31 -3.31 8.41
C ILE A 80 6.08 -4.77 8.02
N SER A 81 6.15 -5.65 9.01
CA SER A 81 5.82 -7.07 8.88
C SER A 81 5.21 -7.58 10.19
N GLU A 82 4.32 -8.57 10.09
CA GLU A 82 3.85 -9.33 11.25
C GLU A 82 4.81 -10.48 11.61
N TYR A 83 5.79 -10.76 10.74
CA TYR A 83 6.74 -11.83 10.95
C TYR A 83 8.03 -11.26 11.53
N PRO A 84 8.46 -11.76 12.74
CA PRO A 84 9.66 -11.27 13.40
C PRO A 84 10.93 -11.61 12.60
N PRO A 85 12.07 -10.98 12.92
CA PRO A 85 13.37 -11.38 12.37
C PRO A 85 13.60 -12.88 12.59
N GLU A 86 14.26 -13.52 11.61
CA GLU A 86 14.55 -14.96 11.63
C GLU A 86 13.29 -15.86 11.69
N GLY A 87 12.09 -15.27 11.60
CA GLY A 87 10.83 -15.99 11.61
C GLY A 87 10.69 -16.95 10.43
N GLU A 88 9.81 -17.92 10.58
CA GLU A 88 9.54 -18.91 9.55
C GLU A 88 8.89 -18.27 8.32
N TYR A 89 9.35 -18.64 7.13
CA TYR A 89 8.72 -18.26 5.87
C TYR A 89 7.57 -19.22 5.55
N ILE A 90 6.35 -18.73 5.71
CA ILE A 90 5.13 -19.53 5.48
C ILE A 90 4.69 -19.60 4.00
N GLY A 91 5.60 -19.37 3.07
CA GLY A 91 5.34 -19.49 1.64
C GLY A 91 4.34 -18.47 1.08
N PRO A 92 3.62 -18.82 0.01
CA PRO A 92 2.66 -17.92 -0.64
C PRO A 92 1.52 -17.46 0.27
N ASN A 93 1.18 -18.24 1.30
CA ASN A 93 0.12 -17.90 2.26
C ASN A 93 0.43 -16.62 3.03
N GLY A 94 1.70 -16.33 3.33
CA GLY A 94 2.10 -15.09 3.98
C GLY A 94 1.70 -13.84 3.21
N PHE A 95 1.78 -13.89 1.88
CA PHE A 95 1.36 -12.76 1.05
C PHE A 95 -0.17 -12.56 1.07
N LEU A 96 -0.94 -13.64 1.09
CA LEU A 96 -2.42 -13.56 1.19
C LEU A 96 -2.85 -13.06 2.57
N GLN A 97 -2.21 -13.55 3.63
CA GLN A 97 -2.48 -13.11 5.01
C GLN A 97 -2.12 -11.63 5.18
N ARG A 98 -0.96 -11.19 4.69
CA ARG A 98 -0.52 -9.82 4.71
C ARG A 98 -1.51 -8.86 4.05
N ASN A 99 -2.23 -9.26 2.99
CA ASN A 99 -3.14 -8.40 2.24
C ASN A 99 -4.23 -7.75 3.11
N ARG A 100 -4.63 -8.39 4.24
CA ARG A 100 -5.54 -7.79 5.20
C ARG A 100 -4.98 -6.53 5.84
N LEU A 101 -3.66 -6.47 6.06
CA LEU A 101 -3.00 -5.28 6.64
C LEU A 101 -2.96 -4.12 5.64
N ILE A 102 -2.73 -4.41 4.36
CA ILE A 102 -2.82 -3.39 3.31
C ILE A 102 -4.20 -2.74 3.34
N ALA A 103 -5.27 -3.56 3.35
CA ALA A 103 -6.64 -3.06 3.41
C ALA A 103 -6.96 -2.33 4.73
N ALA A 104 -6.50 -2.85 5.87
CA ALA A 104 -6.77 -2.27 7.18
C ALA A 104 -6.14 -0.89 7.37
N LEU A 105 -4.89 -0.72 6.93
CA LEU A 105 -4.11 0.52 7.06
C LEU A 105 -4.46 1.56 5.99
N SER A 106 -5.29 1.22 5.02
CA SER A 106 -5.69 2.14 3.95
C SER A 106 -7.06 2.77 4.23
N SER A 107 -7.23 4.04 3.84
CA SER A 107 -8.54 4.71 3.85
C SER A 107 -9.39 4.30 2.65
N ALA A 108 -8.77 3.92 1.54
CA ALA A 108 -9.40 3.38 0.35
C ALA A 108 -8.45 2.42 -0.38
N LEU A 109 -9.00 1.53 -1.19
CA LEU A 109 -8.24 0.64 -2.05
C LEU A 109 -8.37 1.07 -3.51
N LEU A 110 -7.26 1.34 -4.20
CA LEU A 110 -7.21 1.53 -5.64
C LEU A 110 -6.65 0.27 -6.32
N VAL A 111 -7.45 -0.35 -7.17
CA VAL A 111 -7.05 -1.49 -8.00
C VAL A 111 -6.84 -1.02 -9.43
N VAL A 112 -5.61 -1.05 -9.91
CA VAL A 112 -5.27 -0.52 -11.25
C VAL A 112 -5.39 -1.59 -12.33
N GLU A 113 -4.83 -2.76 -12.10
CA GLU A 113 -5.00 -3.95 -12.95
C GLU A 113 -5.08 -5.19 -12.07
N ALA A 114 -6.03 -6.05 -12.35
CA ALA A 114 -6.18 -7.35 -11.73
C ALA A 114 -6.90 -8.32 -12.66
N ARG A 115 -6.45 -9.56 -12.68
CA ARG A 115 -7.25 -10.65 -13.24
C ARG A 115 -8.32 -11.05 -12.23
N GLU A 116 -9.43 -11.62 -12.71
CA GLU A 116 -10.52 -12.10 -11.88
C GLU A 116 -10.03 -13.09 -10.79
N LYS A 117 -9.16 -14.02 -11.16
CA LYS A 117 -8.51 -14.95 -10.23
C LYS A 117 -7.08 -14.51 -9.93
N SER A 118 -6.92 -13.48 -9.10
CA SER A 118 -5.60 -12.97 -8.69
C SER A 118 -5.53 -12.72 -7.18
N GLY A 119 -4.31 -12.69 -6.65
CA GLY A 119 -4.07 -12.34 -5.24
C GLY A 119 -4.58 -10.96 -4.84
N THR A 120 -4.71 -10.03 -5.79
CA THR A 120 -5.28 -8.71 -5.58
C THR A 120 -6.74 -8.78 -5.10
N MET A 121 -7.50 -9.77 -5.58
CA MET A 121 -8.90 -9.95 -5.17
C MET A 121 -9.04 -10.30 -3.68
N SER A 122 -8.01 -10.90 -3.07
CA SER A 122 -7.96 -11.09 -1.61
C SER A 122 -7.88 -9.75 -0.87
N THR A 123 -7.11 -8.77 -1.38
CA THR A 123 -7.06 -7.43 -0.80
C THR A 123 -8.41 -6.71 -0.94
N VAL A 124 -9.09 -6.87 -2.08
CA VAL A 124 -10.44 -6.35 -2.31
C VAL A 124 -11.42 -6.92 -1.28
N ALA A 125 -11.44 -8.24 -1.10
CA ALA A 125 -12.32 -8.89 -0.12
C ALA A 125 -12.08 -8.39 1.31
N HIS A 126 -10.83 -8.13 1.69
CA HIS A 126 -10.51 -7.53 2.99
C HIS A 126 -10.97 -6.07 3.08
N ALA A 127 -10.78 -5.27 2.03
CA ALA A 127 -11.26 -3.88 2.00
C ALA A 127 -12.79 -3.81 2.17
N GLU A 128 -13.53 -4.64 1.44
CA GLU A 128 -14.99 -4.77 1.58
C GLU A 128 -15.40 -5.15 3.00
N ARG A 129 -14.75 -6.17 3.58
CA ARG A 129 -15.01 -6.61 4.97
C ARG A 129 -14.76 -5.51 5.99
N TYR A 130 -13.80 -4.62 5.73
CA TYR A 130 -13.48 -3.49 6.62
C TYR A 130 -14.27 -2.22 6.30
N GLY A 131 -15.23 -2.28 5.38
CA GLY A 131 -16.04 -1.14 4.96
C GLY A 131 -15.22 -0.04 4.24
N LYS A 132 -14.06 -0.41 3.67
CA LYS A 132 -13.23 0.54 2.94
C LYS A 132 -13.71 0.68 1.50
N PRO A 133 -13.82 1.90 0.96
CA PRO A 133 -14.21 2.10 -0.43
C PRO A 133 -13.16 1.51 -1.37
N VAL A 134 -13.64 0.79 -2.39
CA VAL A 134 -12.82 0.22 -3.45
C VAL A 134 -13.00 1.04 -4.72
N TYR A 135 -11.89 1.38 -5.34
CA TYR A 135 -11.83 2.03 -6.64
C TYR A 135 -11.10 1.12 -7.63
N ALA A 136 -11.57 1.08 -8.86
CA ALA A 136 -10.96 0.27 -9.91
C ALA A 136 -10.75 1.10 -11.17
N VAL A 137 -9.57 0.98 -11.76
CA VAL A 137 -9.29 1.61 -13.06
C VAL A 137 -9.97 0.77 -14.15
N PRO A 138 -10.87 1.37 -14.97
CA PRO A 138 -11.43 0.68 -16.13
C PRO A 138 -10.32 0.30 -17.10
N GLY A 139 -10.47 -0.80 -17.78
CA GLY A 139 -9.48 -1.23 -18.78
C GLY A 139 -10.14 -1.87 -19.99
N SER A 140 -9.32 -2.20 -21.00
CA SER A 140 -9.81 -2.86 -22.20
C SER A 140 -10.47 -4.20 -21.88
N ILE A 141 -11.63 -4.45 -22.45
CA ILE A 141 -12.34 -5.73 -22.34
C ILE A 141 -11.55 -6.89 -22.96
N TYR A 142 -10.59 -6.59 -23.83
CA TYR A 142 -9.69 -7.57 -24.44
C TYR A 142 -8.43 -7.86 -23.62
N SER A 143 -8.19 -7.07 -22.57
CA SER A 143 -7.02 -7.25 -21.70
C SER A 143 -7.30 -8.24 -20.55
N PRO A 144 -6.57 -9.36 -20.47
CA PRO A 144 -6.70 -10.26 -19.32
C PRO A 144 -6.42 -9.59 -17.98
N ASN A 145 -5.58 -8.53 -17.96
CA ASN A 145 -5.23 -7.79 -16.75
C ASN A 145 -6.37 -6.87 -16.26
N SER A 146 -7.39 -6.63 -17.09
CA SER A 146 -8.55 -5.80 -16.73
C SER A 146 -9.79 -6.62 -16.37
N THR A 147 -9.77 -7.94 -16.48
CA THR A 147 -10.95 -8.78 -16.23
C THR A 147 -11.47 -8.61 -14.80
N GLY A 148 -10.57 -8.55 -13.81
CA GLY A 148 -10.95 -8.37 -12.42
C GLY A 148 -11.43 -6.94 -12.11
N THR A 149 -10.74 -5.90 -12.60
CA THR A 149 -11.16 -4.51 -12.39
C THR A 149 -12.51 -4.23 -13.06
N ASN A 150 -12.68 -4.64 -14.32
CA ASN A 150 -13.95 -4.51 -15.02
C ASN A 150 -15.08 -5.32 -14.35
N GLY A 151 -14.77 -6.50 -13.82
CA GLY A 151 -15.71 -7.30 -13.02
C GLY A 151 -16.17 -6.56 -11.75
N LEU A 152 -15.25 -5.96 -10.99
CA LEU A 152 -15.58 -5.17 -9.81
C LEU A 152 -16.50 -3.98 -10.15
N LEU A 153 -16.23 -3.30 -11.27
CA LEU A 153 -17.06 -2.19 -11.74
C LEU A 153 -18.45 -2.66 -12.18
N ARG A 154 -18.52 -3.72 -12.98
CA ARG A 154 -19.79 -4.33 -13.44
C ARG A 154 -20.68 -4.74 -12.28
N ASP A 155 -20.08 -5.35 -11.24
CA ASP A 155 -20.79 -5.89 -10.10
C ASP A 155 -21.10 -4.82 -9.01
N GLY A 156 -20.77 -3.55 -9.24
CA GLY A 156 -20.97 -2.46 -8.29
C GLY A 156 -20.11 -2.54 -7.02
N ARG A 157 -19.06 -3.38 -7.03
CA ARG A 157 -18.13 -3.60 -5.91
C ARG A 157 -17.01 -2.56 -5.86
N ALA A 158 -16.80 -1.82 -6.93
CA ALA A 158 -15.84 -0.73 -6.98
C ALA A 158 -16.43 0.49 -7.71
N ARG A 159 -15.93 1.66 -7.35
CA ARG A 159 -16.18 2.90 -8.08
C ARG A 159 -15.12 3.05 -9.17
N ALA A 160 -15.48 3.61 -10.32
CA ALA A 160 -14.52 3.85 -11.39
C ALA A 160 -13.49 4.92 -10.99
N ALA A 161 -12.21 4.63 -11.23
CA ALA A 161 -11.09 5.56 -11.07
C ALA A 161 -10.52 5.90 -12.44
N CYS A 162 -11.06 6.92 -13.08
CA CYS A 162 -10.56 7.43 -14.37
C CYS A 162 -9.51 8.54 -14.17
N SER A 163 -9.44 9.12 -12.98
CA SER A 163 -8.47 10.14 -12.59
C SER A 163 -8.32 10.16 -11.05
N ALA A 164 -7.32 10.87 -10.53
CA ALA A 164 -7.16 11.08 -9.10
C ALA A 164 -8.34 11.82 -8.46
N ALA A 165 -9.01 12.70 -9.20
CA ALA A 165 -10.18 13.45 -8.73
C ALA A 165 -11.30 12.53 -8.20
N ASN A 166 -11.43 11.31 -8.75
CA ASN A 166 -12.43 10.35 -8.29
C ASN A 166 -12.18 9.88 -6.84
N LEU A 167 -10.95 10.01 -6.33
CA LEU A 167 -10.55 9.61 -4.98
C LEU A 167 -10.33 10.81 -4.05
N LEU A 168 -9.80 11.93 -4.56
CA LEU A 168 -9.41 13.09 -3.75
C LEU A 168 -10.56 13.62 -2.90
N GLY A 169 -11.68 13.96 -3.50
CA GLY A 169 -12.86 14.48 -2.81
C GLY A 169 -13.38 13.51 -1.73
N PRO A 170 -13.70 12.24 -2.09
CA PRO A 170 -14.16 11.25 -1.13
C PRO A 170 -13.18 10.92 0.01
N LEU A 171 -11.87 11.14 -0.19
CA LEU A 171 -10.86 10.93 0.84
C LEU A 171 -10.56 12.20 1.66
N GLY A 172 -11.25 13.32 1.39
CA GLY A 172 -10.98 14.59 2.06
C GLY A 172 -9.61 15.18 1.70
N LEU A 173 -8.98 14.70 0.63
CA LEU A 173 -7.73 15.22 0.11
C LEU A 173 -8.09 16.38 -0.83
N HIS A 174 -8.10 17.58 -0.29
CA HIS A 174 -8.24 18.79 -1.09
C HIS A 174 -6.85 19.29 -1.46
N ALA A 175 -6.71 19.89 -2.64
CA ALA A 175 -5.50 20.59 -3.03
C ALA A 175 -5.13 21.60 -1.95
N GLN A 176 -4.28 21.22 -1.01
CA GLN A 176 -3.64 22.18 -0.13
C GLN A 176 -2.60 22.89 -0.99
N ALA A 177 -2.86 24.16 -1.27
CA ALA A 177 -1.81 25.08 -1.69
C ALA A 177 -0.67 24.93 -0.68
N SER A 178 0.48 24.54 -1.17
CA SER A 178 1.74 24.30 -0.47
C SER A 178 1.90 25.08 0.84
N ALA A 179 1.55 24.44 1.95
CA ALA A 179 2.14 24.73 3.25
C ALA A 179 2.50 23.34 3.82
N ALA A 180 3.78 23.07 3.92
CA ALA A 180 4.24 21.94 4.71
C ALA A 180 3.62 22.09 6.11
N PRO A 181 2.94 21.09 6.68
CA PRO A 181 2.56 21.17 8.07
C PRO A 181 3.86 21.26 8.86
N GLU A 182 4.08 22.35 9.56
CA GLU A 182 4.98 22.35 10.70
C GLU A 182 4.53 21.17 11.57
N ALA A 183 5.43 20.23 11.76
CA ALA A 183 5.19 19.12 12.67
C ALA A 183 4.94 19.76 14.05
N GLU A 184 3.66 19.86 14.47
CA GLU A 184 3.36 20.03 15.86
C GLU A 184 4.05 18.88 16.58
N THR A 185 5.14 19.20 17.26
CA THR A 185 5.76 18.34 18.24
C THR A 185 4.75 18.12 19.36
N ARG A 186 3.83 17.16 19.16
CA ARG A 186 3.12 16.59 20.29
C ARG A 186 4.19 16.00 21.18
N GLN A 187 4.40 16.65 22.32
CA GLN A 187 5.14 16.00 23.39
C GLN A 187 4.42 14.67 23.66
N PRO A 188 5.11 13.55 23.61
CA PRO A 188 4.49 12.27 23.92
C PRO A 188 3.91 12.36 25.33
N ASP A 189 2.66 11.95 25.50
CA ASP A 189 2.06 11.78 26.81
C ASP A 189 3.01 10.96 27.68
N PRO A 190 3.13 11.28 28.97
CA PRO A 190 4.03 10.55 29.85
C PRO A 190 3.67 9.07 29.84
N MET A 191 4.64 8.25 29.40
CA MET A 191 4.47 6.81 29.27
C MET A 191 3.96 6.21 30.57
N THR A 192 2.96 5.38 30.47
CA THR A 192 2.45 4.57 31.59
C THR A 192 3.50 3.60 32.08
N ASP A 193 3.39 3.17 33.34
CA ASP A 193 4.33 2.19 33.94
C ASP A 193 4.37 0.87 33.15
N THR A 194 3.28 0.49 32.50
CA THR A 194 3.21 -0.71 31.65
C THR A 194 4.03 -0.53 30.38
N GLU A 195 3.98 0.62 29.73
CA GLU A 195 4.75 0.94 28.52
C GLU A 195 6.25 1.02 28.81
N ARG A 196 6.64 1.58 29.96
CA ARG A 196 8.05 1.60 30.42
C ARG A 196 8.57 0.19 30.66
N ARG A 197 7.76 -0.70 31.25
CA ARG A 197 8.15 -2.10 31.49
C ARG A 197 8.33 -2.89 30.19
N VAL A 198 7.49 -2.67 29.20
CA VAL A 198 7.60 -3.31 27.88
C VAL A 198 8.88 -2.84 27.16
N LEU A 199 9.22 -1.56 27.20
CA LEU A 199 10.46 -1.04 26.62
C LEU A 199 11.72 -1.52 27.35
N ALA A 200 11.65 -1.67 28.65
CA ALA A 200 12.78 -2.20 29.44
C ALA A 200 13.08 -3.68 29.16
N CYS A 201 12.08 -4.45 28.70
CA CYS A 201 12.25 -5.85 28.31
C CYS A 201 12.85 -6.03 26.90
N GLY A 202 12.90 -4.97 26.07
CA GLY A 202 13.38 -4.99 24.67
C GLY A 202 14.81 -4.48 24.46
N GLY A 203 15.58 -4.22 25.51
CA GLY A 203 16.98 -3.81 25.39
C GLY A 203 17.91 -4.95 24.95
N PRO A 204 19.00 -4.64 24.20
CA PRO A 204 19.95 -5.65 23.77
C PRO A 204 20.59 -6.29 25.01
N GLN A 205 20.52 -7.60 25.10
CA GLN A 205 21.31 -8.36 26.07
C GLN A 205 22.79 -8.25 25.68
N PRO A 206 23.69 -7.84 26.57
CA PRO A 206 25.12 -7.91 26.27
C PRO A 206 25.56 -9.37 26.19
N LEU A 207 26.40 -9.67 25.19
CA LEU A 207 27.12 -10.95 25.04
C LEU A 207 28.01 -11.23 26.22
#